data_45addb9b4e5306e4bd6a8a8482d7584b
#
_entry.id   45addb9b4e5306e4bd6a8a8482d7584b
#
_cell.length_a   1.000
_cell.length_b   1.000
_cell.length_c   1.000
_cell.angle_alpha   90.00
_cell.angle_beta   90.00
_cell.angle_gamma   90.00
#
_symmetry.space_group_name_H-M   'P 1'
#
loop_
_entity.id
_entity.type
_entity.pdbx_description
1 polymer ?
#
loop_
_entity_poly.entity_id
_entity_poly.type
_entity_poly.pdbx_seq_one_letter_code
_entity_poly.pdbx_strand_id
1 'polypeptide(L)'
;MSDYDDMSRAELDEIGAHLASETARVKRERRAIPDLEPHLVEWDTITPELVDEFQQILDHATTERDTQQFLQEHRQLLLQPLRGGHGRWVLPQKAFGGHFRSDFMIAELSSSGFEWTAVELEGPQRPLFTKTGQPAQYLRKGISQIEEWRLYIKENLDACRKPRAEMGQGLADIDDQVRGWVIIGRRDPADEKFKRQRRQLATRHNVEIRTYDWLIDRARERVDELARARSAD
;
A
#
# COMPACT_ATOMS: atom_id res chain seq x y z
N MET A 1 -27.53 -26.61 22.97
CA MET A 1 -27.18 -27.71 22.06
C MET A 1 -27.31 -27.12 20.69
N SER A 2 -26.22 -27.10 19.95
CA SER A 2 -26.14 -26.44 18.64
C SER A 2 -26.71 -27.36 17.58
N ASP A 3 -27.54 -26.85 16.67
CA ASP A 3 -28.15 -27.59 15.54
C ASP A 3 -27.15 -28.26 14.58
N TYR A 4 -25.84 -28.09 14.84
CA TYR A 4 -24.75 -28.67 14.04
C TYR A 4 -24.30 -30.05 14.51
N ASP A 5 -24.70 -30.53 15.70
CA ASP A 5 -24.21 -31.80 16.26
C ASP A 5 -24.81 -33.05 15.60
N ASP A 6 -25.89 -32.90 14.81
CA ASP A 6 -26.58 -34.01 14.13
C ASP A 6 -26.38 -34.03 12.59
N MET A 7 -25.56 -33.13 12.05
CA MET A 7 -25.34 -33.02 10.60
C MET A 7 -24.31 -34.03 10.11
N SER A 8 -24.60 -34.65 8.99
CA SER A 8 -23.66 -35.50 8.30
C SER A 8 -22.48 -34.71 7.72
N ARG A 9 -21.33 -35.35 7.54
CA ARG A 9 -20.15 -34.73 6.92
C ARG A 9 -20.43 -34.16 5.53
N ALA A 10 -21.29 -34.81 4.74
CA ALA A 10 -21.71 -34.34 3.41
C ALA A 10 -22.53 -33.03 3.48
N GLU A 11 -23.42 -32.89 4.46
CA GLU A 11 -24.19 -31.65 4.68
C GLU A 11 -23.27 -30.51 5.14
N LEU A 12 -22.27 -30.77 5.98
CA LEU A 12 -21.28 -29.76 6.41
C LEU A 12 -20.40 -29.32 5.23
N ASP A 13 -19.99 -30.23 4.36
CA ASP A 13 -19.21 -29.94 3.16
C ASP A 13 -20.02 -29.09 2.17
N GLU A 14 -21.32 -29.37 1.99
CA GLU A 14 -22.23 -28.60 1.12
C GLU A 14 -22.45 -27.18 1.66
N ILE A 15 -22.68 -27.03 2.96
CA ILE A 15 -22.78 -25.71 3.61
C ILE A 15 -21.47 -24.94 3.48
N GLY A 16 -20.34 -25.59 3.69
CA GLY A 16 -19.02 -25.00 3.53
C GLY A 16 -18.78 -24.47 2.10
N ALA A 17 -19.13 -25.27 1.10
CA ALA A 17 -19.04 -24.88 -0.31
C ALA A 17 -19.99 -23.69 -0.65
N HIS A 18 -21.20 -23.72 -0.14
CA HIS A 18 -22.16 -22.63 -0.32
C HIS A 18 -21.66 -21.32 0.32
N LEU A 19 -21.19 -21.36 1.57
CA LEU A 19 -20.63 -20.20 2.25
C LEU A 19 -19.39 -19.65 1.55
N ALA A 20 -18.53 -20.53 1.04
CA ALA A 20 -17.35 -20.13 0.26
C ALA A 20 -17.77 -19.43 -1.05
N SER A 21 -18.78 -19.95 -1.75
CA SER A 21 -19.33 -19.37 -2.98
C SER A 21 -19.94 -17.98 -2.72
N GLU A 22 -20.78 -17.85 -1.67
CA GLU A 22 -21.38 -16.58 -1.28
C GLU A 22 -20.31 -15.56 -0.87
N THR A 23 -19.32 -15.99 -0.10
CA THR A 23 -18.18 -15.13 0.28
C THR A 23 -17.40 -14.65 -0.95
N ALA A 24 -17.17 -15.53 -1.91
CA ALA A 24 -16.48 -15.18 -3.16
C ALA A 24 -17.32 -14.19 -4.01
N ARG A 25 -18.66 -14.39 -4.06
CA ARG A 25 -19.59 -13.47 -4.73
C ARG A 25 -19.56 -12.08 -4.11
N VAL A 26 -19.71 -12.00 -2.78
CA VAL A 26 -19.68 -10.71 -2.04
C VAL A 26 -18.33 -10.02 -2.22
N LYS A 27 -17.23 -10.76 -2.16
CA LYS A 27 -15.90 -10.20 -2.43
C LYS A 27 -15.78 -9.63 -3.85
N ARG A 28 -16.32 -10.34 -4.85
CA ARG A 28 -16.33 -9.88 -6.24
C ARG A 28 -17.14 -8.62 -6.42
N GLU A 29 -18.37 -8.58 -5.87
CA GLU A 29 -19.24 -7.41 -5.94
C GLU A 29 -18.61 -6.19 -5.25
N ARG A 30 -17.99 -6.37 -4.08
CA ARG A 30 -17.28 -5.30 -3.38
C ARG A 30 -16.05 -4.79 -4.14
N ARG A 31 -15.41 -5.66 -4.94
CA ARG A 31 -14.24 -5.30 -5.76
C ARG A 31 -14.63 -4.64 -7.09
N ALA A 32 -15.88 -4.82 -7.55
CA ALA A 32 -16.39 -4.28 -8.80
C ALA A 32 -16.74 -2.79 -8.69
N ILE A 33 -15.72 -1.97 -8.39
CA ILE A 33 -15.85 -0.51 -8.39
C ILE A 33 -15.21 -0.02 -9.69
N PRO A 34 -16.01 0.50 -10.66
CA PRO A 34 -15.54 0.78 -12.01
C PRO A 34 -14.27 1.63 -12.08
N ASP A 35 -14.16 2.64 -11.21
CA ASP A 35 -12.99 3.54 -11.18
C ASP A 35 -11.72 2.89 -10.64
N LEU A 36 -11.86 1.82 -9.85
CA LEU A 36 -10.75 1.13 -9.18
C LEU A 36 -10.41 -0.21 -9.85
N GLU A 37 -11.32 -0.79 -10.64
CA GLU A 37 -11.12 -2.09 -11.28
C GLU A 37 -9.78 -2.23 -12.02
N PRO A 38 -9.31 -1.24 -12.81
CA PRO A 38 -8.01 -1.33 -13.49
C PRO A 38 -6.79 -1.30 -12.56
N HIS A 39 -7.03 -1.04 -11.28
CA HIS A 39 -6.00 -0.86 -10.26
C HIS A 39 -6.00 -1.97 -9.20
N LEU A 40 -6.90 -2.95 -9.33
CA LEU A 40 -6.94 -4.12 -8.45
C LEU A 40 -5.64 -4.91 -8.60
N VAL A 41 -5.06 -5.30 -7.48
CA VAL A 41 -3.79 -6.04 -7.44
C VAL A 41 -3.95 -7.26 -6.54
N GLU A 42 -3.60 -8.44 -7.06
CA GLU A 42 -3.52 -9.66 -6.27
C GLU A 42 -2.19 -9.68 -5.50
N TRP A 43 -2.27 -9.65 -4.18
CA TRP A 43 -1.12 -9.49 -3.28
C TRP A 43 -0.29 -10.78 -3.14
N ASP A 44 -0.87 -11.94 -3.43
CA ASP A 44 -0.29 -13.27 -3.29
C ASP A 44 0.49 -13.73 -4.53
N THR A 45 0.62 -12.87 -5.52
CA THR A 45 1.45 -13.09 -6.72
C THR A 45 2.92 -12.76 -6.50
N ILE A 46 3.34 -12.48 -5.27
CA ILE A 46 4.74 -12.23 -4.91
C ILE A 46 5.55 -13.54 -4.96
N THR A 47 6.74 -13.48 -5.56
CA THR A 47 7.66 -14.61 -5.66
C THR A 47 9.06 -14.25 -5.18
N PRO A 48 9.90 -15.24 -4.80
CA PRO A 48 11.30 -14.99 -4.42
C PRO A 48 12.07 -14.26 -5.52
N GLU A 49 11.90 -14.67 -6.79
CA GLU A 49 12.58 -14.10 -7.94
C GLU A 49 12.27 -12.62 -8.11
N LEU A 50 10.99 -12.24 -7.95
CA LEU A 50 10.58 -10.83 -8.02
C LEU A 50 11.21 -10.00 -6.90
N VAL A 51 11.33 -10.55 -5.69
CA VAL A 51 11.97 -9.84 -4.57
C VAL A 51 13.47 -9.67 -4.81
N ASP A 52 14.13 -10.67 -5.36
CA ASP A 52 15.55 -10.61 -5.70
C ASP A 52 15.81 -9.64 -6.87
N GLU A 53 14.92 -9.59 -7.87
CA GLU A 53 14.98 -8.61 -8.95
C GLU A 53 14.82 -7.19 -8.42
N PHE A 54 13.86 -6.96 -7.51
CA PHE A 54 13.70 -5.66 -6.87
C PHE A 54 14.95 -5.25 -6.07
N GLN A 55 15.56 -6.19 -5.35
CA GLN A 55 16.81 -5.94 -4.66
C GLN A 55 17.90 -5.50 -5.64
N GLN A 56 18.06 -6.16 -6.79
CA GLN A 56 19.04 -5.81 -7.81
C GLN A 56 18.78 -4.42 -8.39
N ILE A 57 17.53 -4.09 -8.67
CA ILE A 57 17.14 -2.73 -9.11
C ILE A 57 17.59 -1.69 -8.08
N LEU A 58 17.32 -1.91 -6.80
CA LEU A 58 17.70 -0.98 -5.73
C LEU A 58 19.22 -0.83 -5.58
N ASP A 59 19.98 -1.90 -5.80
CA ASP A 59 21.43 -1.90 -5.67
C ASP A 59 22.12 -1.14 -6.83
N HIS A 60 21.45 -1.04 -7.99
CA HIS A 60 21.97 -0.37 -9.18
C HIS A 60 21.28 0.95 -9.52
N ALA A 61 20.13 1.25 -8.88
CA ALA A 61 19.37 2.46 -9.16
C ALA A 61 20.19 3.73 -8.86
N THR A 62 20.31 4.58 -9.85
CA THR A 62 20.95 5.89 -9.73
C THR A 62 19.93 7.01 -9.59
N THR A 63 18.69 6.74 -9.95
CA THR A 63 17.58 7.68 -9.90
C THR A 63 16.37 7.08 -9.19
N GLU A 64 15.47 7.93 -8.72
CA GLU A 64 14.17 7.56 -8.19
C GLU A 64 13.31 6.88 -9.26
N ARG A 65 13.43 7.34 -10.51
CA ARG A 65 12.63 6.88 -11.64
C ARG A 65 12.77 5.37 -11.89
N ASP A 66 13.97 4.83 -11.74
CA ASP A 66 14.23 3.40 -11.97
C ASP A 66 13.39 2.55 -11.01
N THR A 67 13.39 2.94 -9.74
CA THR A 67 12.62 2.27 -8.69
C THR A 67 11.11 2.49 -8.85
N GLN A 68 10.70 3.71 -9.20
CA GLN A 68 9.29 4.03 -9.42
C GLN A 68 8.71 3.24 -10.58
N GLN A 69 9.42 3.15 -11.71
CA GLN A 69 8.98 2.37 -12.86
C GLN A 69 8.82 0.90 -12.50
N PHE A 70 9.79 0.30 -11.82
CA PHE A 70 9.72 -1.08 -11.38
C PHE A 70 8.50 -1.34 -10.48
N LEU A 71 8.25 -0.46 -9.52
CA LEU A 71 7.07 -0.55 -8.64
C LEU A 71 5.74 -0.30 -9.36
N GLN A 72 5.73 0.44 -10.47
CA GLN A 72 4.53 0.58 -11.33
C GLN A 72 4.21 -0.71 -12.08
N GLU A 73 5.21 -1.44 -12.52
CA GLU A 73 5.08 -2.73 -13.20
C GLU A 73 4.76 -3.86 -12.20
N HIS A 74 5.33 -3.80 -11.00
CA HIS A 74 5.23 -4.81 -9.94
C HIS A 74 4.54 -4.28 -8.69
N ARG A 75 3.29 -3.81 -8.84
CA ARG A 75 2.51 -3.12 -7.79
C ARG A 75 2.27 -3.97 -6.54
N GLN A 76 2.27 -5.29 -6.67
CA GLN A 76 2.13 -6.23 -5.54
C GLN A 76 3.20 -6.03 -4.46
N LEU A 77 4.39 -5.52 -4.80
CA LEU A 77 5.44 -5.19 -3.82
C LEU A 77 5.00 -4.14 -2.80
N LEU A 78 4.20 -3.15 -3.24
CA LEU A 78 3.67 -2.10 -2.36
C LEU A 78 2.59 -2.62 -1.40
N LEU A 79 2.00 -3.77 -1.67
CA LEU A 79 0.92 -4.34 -0.86
C LEU A 79 1.40 -5.24 0.27
N GLN A 80 2.67 -5.67 0.26
CA GLN A 80 3.18 -6.64 1.22
C GLN A 80 3.20 -6.14 2.68
N PRO A 81 3.34 -4.83 2.96
CA PRO A 81 3.17 -4.29 4.31
C PRO A 81 1.74 -4.36 4.86
N LEU A 82 0.74 -4.46 3.98
CA LEU A 82 -0.68 -4.48 4.36
C LEU A 82 -1.12 -5.88 4.80
N ARG A 83 -2.05 -5.94 5.76
CA ARG A 83 -2.56 -7.19 6.30
C ARG A 83 -4.08 -7.21 6.30
N GLY A 84 -4.67 -8.20 5.66
CA GLY A 84 -6.12 -8.38 5.63
C GLY A 84 -6.78 -7.72 4.41
N GLY A 85 -8.06 -7.37 4.57
CA GLY A 85 -8.85 -6.69 3.56
C GLY A 85 -9.56 -7.62 2.56
N HIS A 86 -10.60 -7.05 1.94
CA HIS A 86 -11.43 -7.72 0.95
C HIS A 86 -11.00 -7.42 -0.50
N GLY A 87 -10.03 -6.54 -0.67
CA GLY A 87 -9.43 -6.15 -1.94
C GLY A 87 -8.41 -5.04 -1.73
N ARG A 88 -7.45 -4.93 -2.65
CA ARG A 88 -6.40 -3.92 -2.61
C ARG A 88 -6.15 -3.37 -4.00
N TRP A 89 -5.99 -2.08 -4.08
CA TRP A 89 -5.78 -1.36 -5.34
C TRP A 89 -4.56 -0.47 -5.22
N VAL A 90 -3.80 -0.38 -6.29
CA VAL A 90 -2.63 0.50 -6.38
C VAL A 90 -2.78 1.40 -7.60
N LEU A 91 -2.99 2.67 -7.38
CA LEU A 91 -3.16 3.70 -8.40
C LEU A 91 -1.82 4.43 -8.58
N PRO A 92 -1.07 4.16 -9.66
CA PRO A 92 0.16 4.90 -9.91
C PRO A 92 -0.15 6.30 -10.42
N GLN A 93 0.70 7.25 -10.09
CA GLN A 93 0.71 8.61 -10.62
C GLN A 93 -0.67 9.30 -10.54
N LYS A 94 -1.38 9.12 -9.39
CA LYS A 94 -2.70 9.72 -9.23
C LYS A 94 -2.60 11.25 -9.21
N ALA A 95 -3.26 11.88 -10.18
CA ALA A 95 -3.35 13.33 -10.25
C ALA A 95 -4.43 13.86 -9.29
N PHE A 96 -4.10 14.95 -8.59
CA PHE A 96 -4.98 15.74 -7.75
C PHE A 96 -5.09 17.16 -8.35
N GLY A 97 -6.24 17.47 -8.96
CA GLY A 97 -6.37 18.70 -9.73
C GLY A 97 -5.35 18.78 -10.88
N GLY A 98 -4.93 19.95 -11.26
CA GLY A 98 -3.94 20.16 -12.33
C GLY A 98 -2.47 20.21 -11.86
N HIS A 99 -2.22 20.24 -10.55
CA HIS A 99 -0.90 20.64 -10.01
C HIS A 99 -0.19 19.58 -9.18
N PHE A 100 -0.92 18.62 -8.61
CA PHE A 100 -0.35 17.62 -7.71
C PHE A 100 -0.49 16.21 -8.28
N ARG A 101 0.53 15.38 -8.07
CA ARG A 101 0.52 13.98 -8.48
C ARG A 101 1.25 13.16 -7.43
N SER A 102 0.56 12.17 -6.86
CA SER A 102 1.21 11.19 -5.98
C SER A 102 1.98 10.16 -6.81
N ASP A 103 3.03 9.57 -6.25
CA ASP A 103 3.66 8.43 -6.89
C ASP A 103 2.71 7.24 -6.91
N PHE A 104 2.09 6.94 -5.76
CA PHE A 104 1.02 5.94 -5.69
C PHE A 104 -0.05 6.34 -4.66
N MET A 105 -1.27 5.92 -4.95
CA MET A 105 -2.34 5.82 -3.96
C MET A 105 -2.68 4.35 -3.77
N ILE A 106 -2.70 3.87 -2.55
CA ILE A 106 -3.10 2.51 -2.21
C ILE A 106 -4.44 2.57 -1.52
N ALA A 107 -5.38 1.73 -1.95
CA ALA A 107 -6.64 1.50 -1.27
C ALA A 107 -6.69 0.06 -0.73
N GLU A 108 -7.16 -0.08 0.49
CA GLU A 108 -7.51 -1.36 1.09
C GLU A 108 -8.98 -1.32 1.51
N LEU A 109 -9.76 -2.34 1.11
CA LEU A 109 -11.17 -2.45 1.52
C LEU A 109 -11.26 -3.31 2.76
N SER A 110 -11.73 -2.71 3.85
CA SER A 110 -12.04 -3.38 5.11
C SER A 110 -13.57 -3.47 5.33
N SER A 111 -13.98 -4.02 6.48
CA SER A 111 -15.38 -3.97 6.91
C SER A 111 -15.89 -2.55 7.18
N SER A 112 -14.98 -1.62 7.41
CA SER A 112 -15.27 -0.20 7.69
C SER A 112 -15.28 0.69 6.45
N GLY A 113 -15.06 0.12 5.24
CA GLY A 113 -14.95 0.87 4.00
C GLY A 113 -13.51 0.91 3.47
N PHE A 114 -13.24 1.88 2.60
CA PHE A 114 -11.90 2.07 2.03
C PHE A 114 -10.98 2.82 2.99
N GLU A 115 -9.81 2.25 3.19
CA GLU A 115 -8.68 2.91 3.84
C GLU A 115 -7.64 3.28 2.77
N TRP A 116 -7.26 4.56 2.74
CA TRP A 116 -6.34 5.08 1.74
C TRP A 116 -4.97 5.38 2.34
N THR A 117 -3.93 5.06 1.56
CA THR A 117 -2.54 5.42 1.86
C THR A 117 -1.93 6.12 0.65
N ALA A 118 -1.45 7.33 0.87
CA ALA A 118 -0.67 8.07 -0.11
C ALA A 118 0.80 7.67 0.02
N VAL A 119 1.46 7.36 -1.09
CA VAL A 119 2.86 6.94 -1.11
C VAL A 119 3.66 7.92 -1.93
N GLU A 120 4.73 8.41 -1.31
CA GLU A 120 5.77 9.21 -1.95
C GLU A 120 7.09 8.46 -1.93
N LEU A 121 7.71 8.35 -3.08
CA LEU A 121 9.02 7.76 -3.25
C LEU A 121 10.08 8.86 -3.32
N GLU A 122 11.21 8.61 -2.73
CA GLU A 122 12.43 9.39 -2.93
C GLU A 122 13.59 8.43 -3.24
N GLY A 123 14.61 8.90 -3.93
CA GLY A 123 15.66 8.01 -4.44
C GLY A 123 16.27 7.07 -3.39
N PRO A 124 16.58 5.81 -3.76
CA PRO A 124 17.15 4.82 -2.84
C PRO A 124 18.54 5.20 -2.32
N GLN A 125 19.26 6.10 -2.99
CA GLN A 125 20.54 6.63 -2.56
C GLN A 125 20.45 7.86 -1.65
N ARG A 126 19.23 8.33 -1.34
CA ARG A 126 19.04 9.54 -0.54
C ARG A 126 19.09 9.23 0.96
N PRO A 127 19.86 10.01 1.74
CA PRO A 127 19.85 9.84 3.20
C PRO A 127 18.54 10.34 3.81
N LEU A 128 18.10 9.73 4.91
CA LEU A 128 16.97 10.18 5.70
C LEU A 128 17.33 11.43 6.51
N PHE A 129 18.53 11.46 7.07
CA PHE A 129 19.00 12.53 7.96
C PHE A 129 20.35 13.06 7.51
N THR A 130 20.59 14.30 7.84
CA THR A 130 21.93 14.90 7.74
C THR A 130 22.85 14.36 8.84
N LYS A 131 24.14 14.61 8.72
CA LYS A 131 25.11 14.25 9.77
C LYS A 131 24.79 14.83 11.15
N THR A 132 24.08 15.95 11.20
CA THR A 132 23.64 16.65 12.42
C THR A 132 22.28 16.18 12.93
N GLY A 133 21.63 15.22 12.29
CA GLY A 133 20.33 14.66 12.70
C GLY A 133 19.12 15.48 12.26
N GLN A 134 19.29 16.47 11.40
CA GLN A 134 18.17 17.17 10.79
C GLN A 134 17.59 16.32 9.64
N PRO A 135 16.27 16.34 9.42
CA PRO A 135 15.68 15.67 8.26
C PRO A 135 16.33 16.15 6.96
N ALA A 136 16.76 15.24 6.12
CA ALA A 136 17.34 15.59 4.83
C ALA A 136 16.33 16.30 3.93
N GLN A 137 16.80 17.02 2.93
CA GLN A 137 15.94 17.81 2.04
C GLN A 137 14.84 16.97 1.39
N TYR A 138 15.20 15.81 0.87
CA TYR A 138 14.27 14.92 0.19
C TYR A 138 13.22 14.33 1.14
N LEU A 139 13.60 13.96 2.36
CA LEU A 139 12.63 13.53 3.36
C LEU A 139 11.61 14.63 3.69
N ARG A 140 12.07 15.88 3.84
CA ARG A 140 11.16 17.02 4.04
C ARG A 140 10.24 17.23 2.85
N LYS A 141 10.77 17.10 1.61
CA LYS A 141 9.99 17.22 0.37
C LYS A 141 8.87 16.17 0.35
N GLY A 142 9.18 14.89 0.56
CA GLY A 142 8.17 13.82 0.55
C GLY A 142 7.09 14.02 1.62
N ILE A 143 7.45 14.47 2.82
CA ILE A 143 6.47 14.81 3.87
C ILE A 143 5.59 15.97 3.41
N SER A 144 6.17 17.04 2.87
CA SER A 144 5.43 18.23 2.41
C SER A 144 4.43 17.89 1.31
N GLN A 145 4.80 17.03 0.36
CA GLN A 145 3.90 16.59 -0.71
C GLN A 145 2.67 15.86 -0.16
N ILE A 146 2.84 14.98 0.83
CA ILE A 146 1.70 14.31 1.48
C ILE A 146 0.79 15.31 2.18
N GLU A 147 1.34 16.33 2.84
CA GLU A 147 0.56 17.40 3.48
C GLU A 147 -0.22 18.24 2.45
N GLU A 148 0.39 18.55 1.31
CA GLU A 148 -0.25 19.26 0.20
C GLU A 148 -1.42 18.44 -0.38
N TRP A 149 -1.29 17.12 -0.51
CA TRP A 149 -2.39 16.27 -0.98
C TRP A 149 -3.54 16.22 0.03
N ARG A 150 -3.25 16.15 1.32
CA ARG A 150 -4.28 16.22 2.37
C ARG A 150 -5.05 17.53 2.32
N LEU A 151 -4.33 18.63 2.16
CA LEU A 151 -4.96 19.95 2.01
C LEU A 151 -5.87 19.98 0.77
N TYR A 152 -5.38 19.50 -0.38
CA TYR A 152 -6.20 19.40 -1.59
C TYR A 152 -7.44 18.51 -1.39
N ILE A 153 -7.30 17.34 -0.78
CA ILE A 153 -8.42 16.43 -0.50
C ILE A 153 -9.44 17.10 0.41
N LYS A 154 -8.97 17.80 1.45
CA LYS A 154 -9.84 18.53 2.38
C LYS A 154 -10.68 19.59 1.67
N GLU A 155 -10.05 20.35 0.79
CA GLU A 155 -10.71 21.44 0.05
C GLU A 155 -11.63 20.92 -1.07
N ASN A 156 -11.41 19.69 -1.55
CA ASN A 156 -12.11 19.10 -2.69
C ASN A 156 -12.73 17.73 -2.37
N LEU A 157 -13.15 17.50 -1.14
CA LEU A 157 -13.54 16.17 -0.63
C LEU A 157 -14.62 15.50 -1.48
N ASP A 158 -15.68 16.23 -1.80
CA ASP A 158 -16.80 15.72 -2.61
C ASP A 158 -16.32 15.33 -4.03
N ALA A 159 -15.50 16.16 -4.65
CA ALA A 159 -14.94 15.87 -5.97
C ALA A 159 -13.99 14.66 -5.94
N CYS A 160 -13.23 14.49 -4.86
CA CYS A 160 -12.36 13.33 -4.68
C CYS A 160 -13.17 12.02 -4.58
N ARG A 161 -14.27 12.02 -3.85
CA ARG A 161 -15.11 10.84 -3.61
C ARG A 161 -16.00 10.46 -4.79
N LYS A 162 -16.52 11.43 -5.53
CA LYS A 162 -17.43 11.18 -6.66
C LYS A 162 -16.79 10.26 -7.70
N PRO A 163 -17.58 9.37 -8.33
CA PRO A 163 -17.16 8.58 -9.48
C PRO A 163 -16.65 9.46 -10.64
N ARG A 164 -15.74 8.93 -11.43
CA ARG A 164 -15.24 9.62 -12.65
C ARG A 164 -16.36 9.86 -13.66
N ALA A 165 -17.33 8.95 -13.75
CA ALA A 165 -18.52 9.12 -14.57
C ALA A 165 -19.34 10.37 -14.19
N GLU A 166 -19.21 10.86 -12.95
CA GLU A 166 -19.82 12.07 -12.43
C GLU A 166 -18.83 13.24 -12.33
N MET A 167 -17.77 13.22 -13.14
CA MET A 167 -16.68 14.20 -13.14
C MET A 167 -15.89 14.26 -11.81
N GLY A 168 -15.96 13.21 -11.00
CA GLY A 168 -15.17 13.07 -9.79
C GLY A 168 -13.81 12.41 -10.02
N GLN A 169 -13.15 12.05 -8.94
CA GLN A 169 -11.83 11.40 -8.99
C GLN A 169 -11.87 9.89 -8.71
N GLY A 170 -13.01 9.35 -8.28
CA GLY A 170 -13.22 7.92 -8.03
C GLY A 170 -12.48 7.37 -6.80
N LEU A 171 -12.20 8.20 -5.81
CA LEU A 171 -11.53 7.80 -4.58
C LEU A 171 -12.59 7.60 -3.47
N ALA A 172 -13.37 6.53 -3.60
CA ALA A 172 -14.45 6.22 -2.65
C ALA A 172 -13.95 6.26 -1.20
N ASP A 173 -14.73 6.83 -0.29
CA ASP A 173 -14.49 6.97 1.16
C ASP A 173 -13.21 7.73 1.55
N ILE A 174 -12.45 8.30 0.62
CA ILE A 174 -11.23 9.05 0.98
C ILE A 174 -11.56 10.21 1.92
N ASP A 175 -10.65 10.49 2.84
CA ASP A 175 -10.71 11.65 3.74
C ASP A 175 -9.38 12.40 3.78
N ASP A 176 -9.36 13.56 4.44
CA ASP A 176 -8.18 14.40 4.57
C ASP A 176 -7.14 13.88 5.58
N GLN A 177 -7.47 12.77 6.30
CA GLN A 177 -6.56 12.10 7.21
C GLN A 177 -5.83 10.91 6.56
N VAL A 178 -5.86 10.84 5.22
CA VAL A 178 -5.19 9.78 4.46
C VAL A 178 -3.79 9.50 5.01
N ARG A 179 -3.47 8.22 5.26
CA ARG A 179 -2.14 7.81 5.72
C ARG A 179 -1.08 8.17 4.69
N GLY A 180 0.13 8.50 5.14
CA GLY A 180 1.24 8.78 4.26
C GLY A 180 2.38 7.77 4.44
N TRP A 181 2.94 7.29 3.34
CA TRP A 181 4.24 6.61 3.34
C TRP A 181 5.25 7.46 2.59
N VAL A 182 6.37 7.77 3.23
CA VAL A 182 7.56 8.30 2.56
C VAL A 182 8.59 7.18 2.54
N ILE A 183 8.86 6.65 1.34
CA ILE A 183 9.84 5.58 1.12
C ILE A 183 11.09 6.21 0.53
N ILE A 184 12.19 6.18 1.28
CA ILE A 184 13.41 6.91 0.96
C ILE A 184 14.65 6.15 1.41
N GLY A 185 15.65 6.08 0.57
CA GLY A 185 16.97 5.56 0.93
C GLY A 185 17.00 4.06 1.18
N ARG A 186 18.18 3.61 1.54
CA ARG A 186 18.48 2.24 1.96
C ARG A 186 18.72 2.21 3.47
N ARG A 187 18.68 1.03 4.07
CA ARG A 187 19.02 0.82 5.49
C ARG A 187 20.48 1.20 5.73
N ASP A 188 20.71 2.20 6.59
CA ASP A 188 22.03 2.61 7.02
C ASP A 188 22.12 2.46 8.55
N PRO A 189 23.11 1.70 9.07
CA PRO A 189 23.37 1.62 10.50
C PRO A 189 23.61 2.99 11.15
N ALA A 190 24.11 3.97 10.41
CA ALA A 190 24.30 5.33 10.91
C ALA A 190 23.00 6.04 11.25
N ASP A 191 21.86 5.61 10.70
CA ASP A 191 20.54 6.18 11.00
C ASP A 191 19.93 5.67 12.31
N GLU A 192 20.49 4.62 12.91
CA GLU A 192 20.02 4.05 14.19
C GLU A 192 19.95 5.10 15.30
N LYS A 193 20.93 6.00 15.38
CA LYS A 193 20.97 7.12 16.32
C LYS A 193 19.81 8.12 16.14
N PHE A 194 19.19 8.13 14.96
CA PHE A 194 18.08 9.04 14.63
C PHE A 194 16.70 8.41 14.72
N LYS A 195 16.57 7.18 15.23
CA LYS A 195 15.28 6.47 15.38
C LYS A 195 14.23 7.30 16.15
N ARG A 196 14.67 8.04 17.17
CA ARG A 196 13.76 8.90 17.94
C ARG A 196 13.22 10.03 17.09
N GLN A 197 14.10 10.72 16.36
CA GLN A 197 13.71 11.82 15.47
C GLN A 197 12.78 11.33 14.36
N ARG A 198 13.08 10.18 13.75
CA ARG A 198 12.23 9.55 12.74
C ARG A 198 10.83 9.28 13.28
N ARG A 199 10.72 8.70 14.49
CA ARG A 199 9.41 8.47 15.13
C ARG A 199 8.67 9.76 15.43
N GLN A 200 9.35 10.79 15.91
CA GLN A 200 8.73 12.09 16.19
C GLN A 200 8.19 12.76 14.92
N LEU A 201 8.95 12.71 13.82
CA LEU A 201 8.47 13.19 12.50
C LEU A 201 7.26 12.38 12.02
N ALA A 202 7.35 11.07 12.06
CA ALA A 202 6.29 10.17 11.65
C ALA A 202 4.97 10.46 12.39
N THR A 203 5.04 10.61 13.71
CA THR A 203 3.86 10.94 14.54
C THR A 203 3.34 12.35 14.25
N ARG A 204 4.24 13.35 14.16
CA ARG A 204 3.85 14.76 13.94
C ARG A 204 3.09 14.94 12.62
N HIS A 205 3.53 14.26 11.57
CA HIS A 205 3.01 14.43 10.21
C HIS A 205 2.05 13.30 9.78
N ASN A 206 1.68 12.39 10.69
CA ASN A 206 0.87 11.21 10.41
C ASN A 206 1.38 10.45 9.16
N VAL A 207 2.69 10.18 9.11
CA VAL A 207 3.34 9.46 8.02
C VAL A 207 4.17 8.29 8.54
N GLU A 208 4.34 7.26 7.73
CA GLU A 208 5.38 6.27 7.94
C GLU A 208 6.60 6.63 7.10
N ILE A 209 7.75 6.74 7.73
CA ILE A 209 9.03 6.97 7.06
C ILE A 209 9.77 5.64 7.02
N ARG A 210 9.97 5.12 5.81
CA ARG A 210 10.52 3.78 5.58
C ARG A 210 11.66 3.82 4.55
N THR A 211 12.56 2.84 4.64
CA THR A 211 13.54 2.59 3.57
C THR A 211 13.00 1.57 2.59
N TYR A 212 13.56 1.49 1.39
CA TYR A 212 13.20 0.47 0.41
C TYR A 212 13.45 -0.95 0.93
N ASP A 213 14.44 -1.15 1.81
CA ASP A 213 14.68 -2.45 2.46
C ASP A 213 13.49 -2.93 3.29
N TRP A 214 12.65 -2.03 3.79
CA TRP A 214 11.42 -2.39 4.46
C TRP A 214 10.41 -3.08 3.51
N LEU A 215 10.29 -2.64 2.26
CA LEU A 215 9.45 -3.34 1.27
C LEU A 215 9.99 -4.73 0.98
N ILE A 216 11.32 -4.86 0.84
CA ILE A 216 11.99 -6.16 0.64
C ILE A 216 11.73 -7.10 1.82
N ASP A 217 11.90 -6.61 3.06
CA ASP A 217 11.66 -7.42 4.25
C ASP A 217 10.21 -7.93 4.29
N ARG A 218 9.23 -7.04 4.02
CA ARG A 218 7.81 -7.42 3.98
C ARG A 218 7.49 -8.39 2.86
N ALA A 219 8.10 -8.21 1.70
CA ALA A 219 7.93 -9.12 0.57
C ALA A 219 8.52 -10.51 0.88
N ARG A 220 9.71 -10.60 1.46
CA ARG A 220 10.32 -11.88 1.88
C ARG A 220 9.48 -12.59 2.94
N GLU A 221 9.05 -11.87 3.99
CA GLU A 221 8.14 -12.41 5.00
C GLU A 221 6.89 -13.02 4.37
N ARG A 222 6.31 -12.33 3.37
CA ARG A 222 5.12 -12.82 2.67
C ARG A 222 5.39 -14.05 1.82
N VAL A 223 6.50 -14.10 1.11
CA VAL A 223 6.93 -15.29 0.35
C VAL A 223 7.01 -16.52 1.28
N ASP A 224 7.64 -16.35 2.46
CA ASP A 224 7.76 -17.41 3.44
C ASP A 224 6.40 -17.83 4.03
N GLU A 225 5.49 -16.88 4.27
CA GLU A 225 4.13 -17.15 4.73
C GLU A 225 3.35 -17.98 3.68
N LEU A 226 3.42 -17.58 2.41
CA LEU A 226 2.74 -18.30 1.31
C LEU A 226 3.32 -19.70 1.08
N ALA A 227 4.64 -19.85 1.17
CA ALA A 227 5.29 -21.15 1.05
C ALA A 227 4.83 -22.11 2.16
N ARG A 228 4.75 -21.64 3.40
CA ARG A 228 4.25 -22.42 4.54
C ARG A 228 2.78 -22.81 4.39
N ALA A 229 1.93 -21.90 3.92
CA ALA A 229 0.52 -22.18 3.68
C ALA A 229 0.34 -23.31 2.65
N ARG A 230 1.07 -23.22 1.52
CA ARG A 230 1.03 -24.26 0.45
C ARG A 230 1.56 -25.63 0.88
N SER A 231 2.42 -25.67 1.90
CA SER A 231 2.98 -26.92 2.41
C SER A 231 2.09 -27.59 3.46
N ALA A 232 1.07 -26.89 3.95
CA ALA A 232 0.13 -27.36 4.97
C ALA A 232 -1.19 -27.90 4.36
N ASP A 233 -1.44 -27.63 3.06
CA ASP A 233 -2.52 -28.18 2.25
C ASP A 233 -2.09 -29.48 1.53
#